data_4c82d39240bd170239a27c6790d2ddac
#
_entry.id   4c82d39240bd170239a27c6790d2ddac
#
_cell.length_a   1.000
_cell.length_b   1.000
_cell.length_c   1.000
_cell.angle_alpha   90.00
_cell.angle_beta   90.00
_cell.angle_gamma   90.00
#
_symmetry.space_group_name_H-M   'P 1'
#
loop_
_entity.id
_entity.type
_entity.pdbx_description
1 polymer ?
#
loop_
_entity_poly.entity_id
_entity_poly.type
_entity_poly.pdbx_seq_one_letter_code
_entity_poly.pdbx_strand_id
1 'polypeptide(L)'
;MLFAFVIMPNHNHLIGKFSEKYPLSDTMRDFKKFTARQIYGQFQVKGNEKVLSFLRKEGQAVKQEYKIWEDGYDARDVFSTKFLQQKIDYIHHNPCRPQWKLVESPEDYLWSTAGFYLADKSCVIPVDDVREYIMLAPSGLRPEGSEAGNNKTAP
;
A
#
# COMPACT_ATOMS: atom_id res chain seq x y z
N MET A 1 -4.43 6.89 -9.56
CA MET A 1 -3.81 7.94 -8.73
C MET A 1 -3.30 7.29 -7.44
N LEU A 2 -2.08 7.57 -7.05
CA LEU A 2 -1.50 7.14 -5.78
C LEU A 2 -1.37 8.37 -4.89
N PHE A 3 -2.04 8.38 -3.74
CA PHE A 3 -2.05 9.52 -2.84
C PHE A 3 -1.04 9.38 -1.70
N ALA A 4 -0.99 8.22 -1.06
CA ALA A 4 -0.08 7.99 0.04
C ALA A 4 0.39 6.54 0.10
N PHE A 5 1.60 6.35 0.63
CA PHE A 5 2.15 5.01 0.85
C PHE A 5 3.09 4.98 2.05
N VAL A 6 3.28 3.78 2.58
CA VAL A 6 4.43 3.39 3.39
C VAL A 6 4.87 1.97 3.03
N ILE A 7 6.17 1.78 2.81
CA ILE A 7 6.78 0.47 2.57
C ILE A 7 7.51 0.05 3.83
N MET A 8 6.95 -0.92 4.54
CA MET A 8 7.51 -1.50 5.75
C MET A 8 8.35 -2.74 5.40
N PRO A 9 9.19 -3.24 6.31
CA PRO A 9 10.07 -4.39 6.02
C PRO A 9 9.35 -5.66 5.58
N ASN A 10 8.08 -5.87 5.96
CA ASN A 10 7.31 -7.08 5.63
C ASN A 10 5.91 -6.81 5.06
N HIS A 11 5.49 -5.56 4.93
CA HIS A 11 4.19 -5.19 4.38
C HIS A 11 4.23 -3.78 3.80
N ASN A 12 3.19 -3.41 3.07
CA ASN A 12 3.00 -2.04 2.61
C ASN A 12 1.54 -1.60 2.83
N HIS A 13 1.35 -0.29 2.93
CA HIS A 13 0.03 0.33 2.86
C HIS A 13 0.05 1.34 1.72
N LEU A 14 -1.05 1.37 0.97
CA LEU A 14 -1.26 2.26 -0.16
C LEU A 14 -2.63 2.94 -0.02
N ILE A 15 -2.69 4.22 -0.32
CA ILE A 15 -3.95 4.96 -0.46
C ILE A 15 -3.97 5.52 -1.88
N GLY A 16 -5.02 5.18 -2.63
CA GLY A 16 -5.12 5.59 -4.02
C GLY A 16 -6.54 5.51 -4.56
N LYS A 17 -6.72 6.08 -5.76
CA LYS A 17 -7.95 5.97 -6.52
C LYS A 17 -7.72 5.09 -7.74
N PHE A 18 -8.54 4.09 -7.87
CA PHE A 18 -8.56 3.15 -9.00
C PHE A 18 -9.70 3.53 -9.94
N SER A 19 -9.63 3.12 -11.19
CA SER A 19 -10.64 3.38 -12.21
C SER A 19 -11.14 2.06 -12.80
N GLU A 20 -12.25 2.09 -13.52
CA GLU A 20 -12.76 0.92 -14.24
C GLU A 20 -11.74 0.37 -15.24
N LYS A 21 -10.98 1.25 -15.90
CA LYS A 21 -9.89 0.86 -16.82
C LYS A 21 -8.73 0.16 -16.11
N TYR A 22 -8.45 0.54 -14.86
CA TYR A 22 -7.38 -0.02 -14.03
C TYR A 22 -7.96 -0.38 -12.66
N PRO A 23 -8.71 -1.49 -12.57
CA PRO A 23 -9.31 -1.91 -11.31
C PRO A 23 -8.26 -2.31 -10.28
N LEU A 24 -8.61 -2.18 -9.01
CA LEU A 24 -7.70 -2.49 -7.90
C LEU A 24 -7.15 -3.92 -7.99
N SER A 25 -8.00 -4.90 -8.33
CA SER A 25 -7.60 -6.31 -8.44
C SER A 25 -6.47 -6.52 -9.44
N ASP A 26 -6.62 -5.95 -10.65
CA ASP A 26 -5.61 -6.07 -11.69
C ASP A 26 -4.34 -5.31 -11.34
N THR A 27 -4.50 -4.10 -10.82
CA THR A 27 -3.38 -3.28 -10.35
C THR A 27 -2.56 -4.01 -9.27
N MET A 28 -3.23 -4.63 -8.28
CA MET A 28 -2.54 -5.36 -7.20
C MET A 28 -1.91 -6.66 -7.68
N ARG A 29 -2.57 -7.37 -8.61
CA ARG A 29 -1.98 -8.56 -9.26
C ARG A 29 -0.68 -8.20 -9.98
N ASP A 30 -0.73 -7.17 -10.80
CA ASP A 30 0.42 -6.77 -11.63
C ASP A 30 1.54 -6.17 -10.76
N PHE A 31 1.20 -5.38 -9.75
CA PHE A 31 2.15 -4.88 -8.74
C PHE A 31 2.87 -6.03 -8.04
N LYS A 32 2.14 -7.01 -7.50
CA LYS A 32 2.75 -8.15 -6.82
C LYS A 32 3.61 -8.98 -7.76
N LYS A 33 3.14 -9.26 -8.97
CA LYS A 33 3.88 -10.01 -9.97
C LYS A 33 5.19 -9.31 -10.38
N PHE A 34 5.12 -8.02 -10.64
CA PHE A 34 6.28 -7.23 -11.03
C PHE A 34 7.30 -7.14 -9.88
N THR A 35 6.86 -6.71 -8.71
CA THR A 35 7.76 -6.51 -7.56
C THR A 35 8.35 -7.82 -7.05
N ALA A 36 7.58 -8.92 -7.06
CA ALA A 36 8.11 -10.24 -6.70
C ALA A 36 9.28 -10.65 -7.60
N ARG A 37 9.15 -10.45 -8.91
CA ARG A 37 10.22 -10.76 -9.87
C ARG A 37 11.45 -9.88 -9.62
N GLN A 38 11.25 -8.58 -9.40
CA GLN A 38 12.36 -7.65 -9.14
C GLN A 38 13.09 -7.99 -7.84
N ILE A 39 12.35 -8.24 -6.75
CA ILE A 39 12.92 -8.59 -5.44
C ILE A 39 13.70 -9.91 -5.53
N TYR A 40 13.12 -10.95 -6.13
CA TYR A 40 13.78 -12.24 -6.29
C TYR A 40 15.06 -12.11 -7.12
N GLY A 41 15.00 -11.39 -8.25
CA GLY A 41 16.16 -11.12 -9.10
C GLY A 41 17.29 -10.37 -8.38
N GLN A 42 16.96 -9.41 -7.52
CA GLN A 42 17.97 -8.72 -6.71
C GLN A 42 18.67 -9.65 -5.73
N PHE A 43 17.96 -10.61 -5.11
CA PHE A 43 18.59 -11.60 -4.25
C PHE A 43 19.47 -12.59 -5.04
N GLN A 44 19.10 -12.92 -6.28
CA GLN A 44 19.93 -13.73 -7.16
C GLN A 44 21.24 -13.01 -7.51
N VAL A 45 21.16 -11.74 -7.93
CA VAL A 45 22.34 -10.93 -8.24
C VAL A 45 23.28 -10.78 -7.04
N LYS A 46 22.73 -10.63 -5.84
CA LYS A 46 23.50 -10.53 -4.59
C LYS A 46 24.00 -11.88 -4.08
N GLY A 47 23.65 -12.99 -4.69
CA GLY A 47 24.04 -14.34 -4.25
C GLY A 47 23.50 -14.73 -2.86
N ASN A 48 22.37 -14.18 -2.45
CA ASN A 48 21.82 -14.45 -1.11
C ASN A 48 21.03 -15.77 -1.09
N GLU A 49 21.76 -16.90 -1.14
CA GLU A 49 21.18 -18.22 -1.19
C GLU A 49 20.31 -18.57 0.03
N LYS A 50 20.58 -18.02 1.19
CA LYS A 50 19.74 -18.21 2.37
C LYS A 50 18.34 -17.69 2.16
N VAL A 51 18.17 -16.49 1.61
CA VAL A 51 16.87 -15.91 1.30
C VAL A 51 16.23 -16.63 0.12
N LEU A 52 17.00 -16.89 -0.94
CA LEU A 52 16.48 -17.58 -2.14
C LEU A 52 15.92 -18.97 -1.82
N SER A 53 16.62 -19.76 -1.00
CA SER A 53 16.16 -21.08 -0.59
C SER A 53 14.88 -21.01 0.25
N PHE A 54 14.76 -20.02 1.14
CA PHE A 54 13.53 -19.77 1.90
C PHE A 54 12.37 -19.43 0.95
N LEU A 55 12.55 -18.48 0.05
CA LEU A 55 11.50 -18.05 -0.89
C LEU A 55 11.03 -19.18 -1.83
N ARG A 56 11.96 -20.04 -2.28
CA ARG A 56 11.62 -21.23 -3.08
C ARG A 56 10.82 -22.24 -2.27
N LYS A 57 11.19 -22.47 -1.00
CA LYS A 57 10.44 -23.34 -0.11
C LYS A 57 9.00 -22.88 0.09
N GLU A 58 8.80 -21.56 0.34
CA GLU A 58 7.47 -20.97 0.45
C GLU A 58 6.69 -21.07 -0.87
N GLY A 59 7.37 -20.92 -2.00
CA GLY A 59 6.78 -21.08 -3.33
C GLY A 59 6.30 -22.51 -3.60
N GLN A 60 7.09 -23.52 -3.24
CA GLN A 60 6.74 -24.94 -3.43
C GLN A 60 5.44 -25.31 -2.71
N ALA A 61 5.19 -24.74 -1.53
CA ALA A 61 3.97 -24.97 -0.76
C ALA A 61 2.69 -24.54 -1.53
N VAL A 62 2.81 -23.60 -2.46
CA VAL A 62 1.70 -23.06 -3.27
C VAL A 62 1.86 -23.36 -4.77
N LYS A 63 2.74 -24.32 -5.13
CA LYS A 63 3.04 -24.70 -6.53
C LYS A 63 3.57 -23.57 -7.40
N GLN A 64 4.39 -22.70 -6.82
CA GLN A 64 5.10 -21.61 -7.50
C GLN A 64 6.61 -21.82 -7.38
N GLU A 65 7.38 -21.22 -8.28
CA GLU A 65 8.84 -21.25 -8.23
C GLU A 65 9.38 -20.62 -6.93
N TYR A 66 8.78 -19.50 -6.53
CA TYR A 66 9.08 -18.76 -5.29
C TYR A 66 7.87 -17.95 -4.84
N LYS A 67 7.79 -17.63 -3.55
CA LYS A 67 6.74 -16.77 -2.99
C LYS A 67 7.37 -15.58 -2.26
N ILE A 68 6.97 -14.35 -2.64
CA ILE A 68 7.36 -13.09 -2.00
C ILE A 68 6.18 -12.51 -1.23
N TRP A 69 5.02 -12.46 -1.88
CA TRP A 69 3.82 -11.84 -1.34
C TRP A 69 2.85 -12.88 -0.80
N GLU A 70 2.22 -12.57 0.32
CA GLU A 70 1.06 -13.34 0.78
C GLU A 70 -0.12 -13.19 -0.20
N ASP A 71 -1.00 -14.19 -0.21
CA ASP A 71 -2.18 -14.18 -1.06
C ASP A 71 -3.17 -13.12 -0.59
N GLY A 72 -3.95 -12.59 -1.54
CA GLY A 72 -4.92 -11.53 -1.26
C GLY A 72 -4.31 -10.17 -0.91
N TYR A 73 -5.15 -9.26 -0.47
CA TYR A 73 -4.85 -7.92 0.07
C TYR A 73 -6.06 -7.44 0.87
N ASP A 74 -5.85 -6.60 1.89
CA ASP A 74 -6.93 -5.98 2.66
C ASP A 74 -7.26 -4.61 2.03
N ALA A 75 -8.35 -4.56 1.27
CA ALA A 75 -8.85 -3.33 0.67
C ALA A 75 -10.00 -2.76 1.51
N ARG A 76 -9.94 -1.45 1.74
CA ARG A 76 -10.99 -0.72 2.46
C ARG A 76 -11.33 0.56 1.72
N ASP A 77 -12.61 0.76 1.48
CA ASP A 77 -13.08 2.00 0.91
C ASP A 77 -12.95 3.16 1.89
N VAL A 78 -12.59 4.31 1.35
CA VAL A 78 -12.46 5.56 2.10
C VAL A 78 -13.65 6.46 1.78
N PHE A 79 -14.55 6.61 2.76
CA PHE A 79 -15.86 7.25 2.57
C PHE A 79 -15.91 8.74 2.91
N SER A 80 -14.93 9.27 3.63
CA SER A 80 -14.94 10.66 4.06
C SER A 80 -13.54 11.22 4.20
N THR A 81 -13.43 12.55 4.10
CA THR A 81 -12.16 13.27 4.31
C THR A 81 -11.56 12.99 5.69
N LYS A 82 -12.40 12.93 6.73
CA LYS A 82 -11.95 12.60 8.09
C LYS A 82 -11.34 11.19 8.16
N PHE A 83 -11.99 10.21 7.52
CA PHE A 83 -11.48 8.84 7.51
C PHE A 83 -10.20 8.73 6.65
N LEU A 84 -10.13 9.46 5.54
CA LEU A 84 -8.93 9.57 4.71
C LEU A 84 -7.76 10.10 5.53
N GLN A 85 -7.94 11.22 6.25
CA GLN A 85 -6.90 11.79 7.09
C GLN A 85 -6.43 10.80 8.16
N GLN A 86 -7.35 10.12 8.84
CA GLN A 86 -7.00 9.08 9.82
C GLN A 86 -6.16 7.95 9.21
N LYS A 87 -6.44 7.56 7.96
CA LYS A 87 -5.67 6.52 7.27
C LYS A 87 -4.30 7.00 6.85
N ILE A 88 -4.18 8.24 6.39
CA ILE A 88 -2.90 8.87 6.06
C ILE A 88 -2.03 8.95 7.33
N ASP A 89 -2.58 9.47 8.42
CA ASP A 89 -1.88 9.56 9.71
C ASP A 89 -1.43 8.18 10.21
N TYR A 90 -2.31 7.18 10.08
CA TYR A 90 -2.00 5.80 10.46
C TYR A 90 -0.80 5.25 9.71
N ILE A 91 -0.77 5.38 8.37
CA ILE A 91 0.33 4.84 7.56
C ILE A 91 1.63 5.61 7.76
N HIS A 92 1.57 6.93 7.94
CA HIS A 92 2.75 7.75 8.19
C HIS A 92 3.41 7.43 9.53
N HIS A 93 2.63 7.18 10.59
CA HIS A 93 3.17 6.84 11.90
C HIS A 93 3.56 5.36 12.06
N ASN A 94 3.33 4.52 11.05
CA ASN A 94 3.64 3.09 11.14
C ASN A 94 5.13 2.82 11.45
N PRO A 95 6.10 3.49 10.80
CA PRO A 95 7.53 3.31 11.09
C PRO A 95 7.96 3.70 12.52
N CYS A 96 7.23 4.62 13.15
CA CYS A 96 7.54 5.12 14.50
C CYS A 96 6.96 4.24 15.61
N ARG A 97 6.10 3.25 15.28
CA ARG A 97 5.45 2.41 16.29
C ARG A 97 6.43 1.59 17.09
N PRO A 98 6.12 1.28 18.39
CA PRO A 98 7.03 0.57 19.28
C PRO A 98 7.59 -0.74 18.74
N GLN A 99 6.79 -1.49 17.97
CA GLN A 99 7.19 -2.77 17.37
C GLN A 99 8.17 -2.61 16.19
N TRP A 100 8.25 -1.43 15.58
CA TRP A 100 9.11 -1.16 14.43
C TRP A 100 10.31 -0.28 14.78
N LYS A 101 10.06 0.89 15.37
CA LYS A 101 11.07 1.88 15.77
C LYS A 101 12.13 2.12 14.68
N LEU A 102 11.68 2.27 13.43
CA LEU A 102 12.57 2.48 12.31
C LEU A 102 13.08 3.93 12.26
N VAL A 103 12.26 4.87 12.72
CA VAL A 103 12.58 6.30 12.86
C VAL A 103 11.85 6.87 14.07
N GLU A 104 12.32 8.01 14.58
CA GLU A 104 11.65 8.75 15.68
C GLU A 104 10.50 9.61 15.14
N SER A 105 10.67 10.26 13.99
CA SER A 105 9.67 11.11 13.35
C SER A 105 9.23 10.54 12.00
N PRO A 106 7.92 10.59 11.68
CA PRO A 106 7.38 10.01 10.44
C PRO A 106 8.03 10.56 9.17
N GLU A 107 8.31 11.86 9.13
CA GLU A 107 8.91 12.59 8.00
C GLU A 107 10.35 12.20 7.69
N ASP A 108 11.00 11.44 8.58
CA ASP A 108 12.36 10.94 8.40
C ASP A 108 12.40 9.54 7.76
N TYR A 109 11.22 8.90 7.62
CA TYR A 109 11.15 7.60 6.97
C TYR A 109 11.07 7.74 5.45
N LEU A 110 12.19 7.48 4.79
CA LEU A 110 12.35 7.65 3.34
C LEU A 110 11.30 6.88 2.49
N TRP A 111 10.90 5.71 2.96
CA TRP A 111 10.00 4.81 2.23
C TRP A 111 8.52 5.07 2.54
N SER A 112 8.17 6.33 2.75
CA SER A 112 6.79 6.77 2.94
C SER A 112 6.54 8.15 2.33
N THR A 113 5.27 8.51 2.22
CA THR A 113 4.85 9.87 1.84
C THR A 113 4.83 10.85 3.01
N ALA A 114 5.24 10.45 4.22
CA ALA A 114 5.21 11.32 5.39
C ALA A 114 6.06 12.59 5.19
N GLY A 115 7.27 12.45 4.63
CA GLY A 115 8.12 13.60 4.32
C GLY A 115 7.47 14.61 3.38
N PHE A 116 6.70 14.14 2.40
CA PHE A 116 5.97 15.01 1.47
C PHE A 116 4.85 15.79 2.17
N TYR A 117 4.02 15.11 2.97
CA TYR A 117 2.87 15.74 3.61
C TYR A 117 3.20 16.59 4.84
N LEU A 118 4.27 16.26 5.58
CA LEU A 118 4.61 16.87 6.87
C LEU A 118 5.79 17.83 6.80
N ALA A 119 6.66 17.72 5.79
CA ALA A 119 7.89 18.48 5.72
C ALA A 119 8.26 18.97 4.31
N ASP A 120 7.31 18.97 3.37
CA ASP A 120 7.46 19.40 1.97
C ASP A 120 8.69 18.77 1.25
N LYS A 121 9.08 17.57 1.66
CA LYS A 121 10.18 16.80 1.04
C LYS A 121 9.68 16.11 -0.23
N SER A 122 10.56 15.87 -1.20
CA SER A 122 10.22 15.03 -2.36
C SER A 122 10.08 13.57 -1.96
N CYS A 123 9.14 12.85 -2.61
CA CYS A 123 8.97 11.41 -2.44
C CYS A 123 9.90 10.61 -3.36
N VAL A 124 10.33 9.44 -2.92
CA VAL A 124 11.07 8.46 -3.76
C VAL A 124 10.20 7.86 -4.87
N ILE A 125 8.89 7.87 -4.69
CA ILE A 125 7.90 7.48 -5.69
C ILE A 125 6.97 8.67 -5.89
N PRO A 126 6.72 9.13 -7.13
CA PRO A 126 5.78 10.22 -7.40
C PRO A 126 4.37 9.89 -6.89
N VAL A 127 3.73 10.86 -6.27
CA VAL A 127 2.36 10.76 -5.77
C VAL A 127 1.53 11.95 -6.22
N ASP A 128 0.22 11.74 -6.30
CA ASP A 128 -0.76 12.81 -6.48
C ASP A 128 -1.09 13.41 -5.11
N ASP A 129 -1.12 14.73 -5.00
CA ASP A 129 -1.47 15.38 -3.72
C ASP A 129 -2.95 15.21 -3.42
N VAL A 130 -3.26 14.49 -2.36
CA VAL A 130 -4.65 14.27 -1.96
C VAL A 130 -5.36 15.56 -1.53
N ARG A 131 -4.61 16.56 -1.07
CA ARG A 131 -5.16 17.88 -0.68
C ARG A 131 -5.76 18.59 -1.90
N GLU A 132 -5.06 18.56 -3.03
CA GLU A 132 -5.58 19.09 -4.31
C GLU A 132 -6.79 18.28 -4.78
N TYR A 133 -6.74 16.95 -4.65
CA TYR A 133 -7.87 16.10 -5.03
C TYR A 133 -9.13 16.41 -4.23
N ILE A 134 -9.03 16.63 -2.92
CA ILE A 134 -10.15 16.99 -2.05
C ILE A 134 -10.71 18.38 -2.39
N MET A 135 -9.85 19.35 -2.68
CA MET A 135 -10.25 20.72 -3.06
C MET A 135 -11.01 20.75 -4.39
N LEU A 136 -10.63 19.90 -5.34
CA LEU A 136 -11.24 19.82 -6.68
C LEU A 136 -12.48 18.94 -6.74
N ALA A 137 -12.70 18.06 -5.74
CA ALA A 137 -13.87 17.21 -5.67
C ALA A 137 -15.03 17.96 -5.00
N PRO A 138 -16.06 18.42 -5.75
CA PRO A 138 -17.22 19.07 -5.15
C PRO A 138 -17.97 18.09 -4.27
N SER A 139 -18.18 18.46 -2.99
CA SER A 139 -19.00 17.79 -1.99
C SER A 139 -18.77 16.28 -1.78
N GLY A 140 -17.81 15.98 -0.92
CA GLY A 140 -17.73 14.67 -0.25
C GLY A 140 -17.15 13.55 -1.12
N LEU A 141 -16.27 12.74 -0.55
CA LEU A 141 -15.75 11.49 -1.14
C LEU A 141 -16.85 10.41 -1.33
N ARG A 142 -18.12 10.75 -1.12
CA ARG A 142 -19.25 9.87 -1.42
C ARG A 142 -19.77 10.12 -2.83
N PRO A 143 -19.89 9.07 -3.67
CA PRO A 143 -20.91 9.10 -4.72
C PRO A 143 -22.28 9.20 -4.02
N GLU A 144 -23.05 10.22 -4.33
CA GLU A 144 -24.45 10.29 -3.93
C GLU A 144 -25.14 9.02 -4.43
N GLY A 145 -25.70 8.22 -3.51
CA GLY A 145 -26.49 7.03 -3.85
C GLY A 145 -26.02 5.67 -3.34
N SER A 146 -24.88 5.55 -2.63
CA SER A 146 -24.57 4.30 -1.97
C SER A 146 -25.23 4.20 -0.59
N GLU A 147 -26.52 3.91 -0.58
CA GLU A 147 -27.17 3.34 0.59
C GLU A 147 -26.48 2.01 0.94
N ALA A 148 -26.18 1.85 2.22
CA ALA A 148 -25.62 0.63 2.77
C ALA A 148 -26.54 -0.55 2.39
N GLY A 149 -26.12 -1.32 1.42
CA GLY A 149 -26.73 -2.60 1.11
C GLY A 149 -26.56 -3.51 2.33
N ASN A 150 -27.64 -3.63 3.06
CA ASN A 150 -27.82 -4.48 4.22
C ASN A 150 -27.81 -5.94 3.72
N ASN A 151 -26.65 -6.54 3.58
CA ASN A 151 -26.56 -7.96 3.23
C ASN A 151 -26.59 -8.79 4.51
N LYS A 152 -27.81 -8.90 5.07
CA LYS A 152 -28.16 -10.00 5.97
C LYS A 152 -28.26 -11.26 5.13
N THR A 153 -27.28 -12.12 5.24
CA THR A 153 -27.49 -13.55 4.97
C THR A 153 -27.55 -14.27 6.30
N ALA A 154 -28.74 -14.71 6.61
CA ALA A 154 -29.05 -15.85 7.47
C ALA A 154 -29.80 -16.87 6.57
N PRO A 155 -29.96 -18.11 6.97
CA PRO A 155 -29.34 -18.94 8.01
C PRO A 155 -28.32 -19.94 7.48
#